data_1c0dee03680d8395e546d61e7898ca77
#
_entry.id   1c0dee03680d8395e546d61e7898ca77
#
_cell.length_a   1.000
_cell.length_b   1.000
_cell.length_c   1.000
_cell.angle_alpha   90.00
_cell.angle_beta   90.00
_cell.angle_gamma   90.00
#
_symmetry.space_group_name_H-M   'P 1'
#
loop_
_entity.id
_entity.type
_entity.pdbx_description
1 polymer ?
#
loop_
_entity_poly.entity_id
_entity_poly.type
_entity_poly.pdbx_seq_one_letter_code
_entity_poly.pdbx_strand_id
1 'polypeptide(L)'
;MAKKAGYEQIAAIFLETADNEKEHAKVFFKLLKDACVEVTHTVCTAPLESTEECLLAAAAGERDEWSEMYPTFAEVADREGFPAIAETFRQIATVEQHHEARYLKLAENVREGKVFAKEKEIQWKCRNCGYVHTGSTAPKVCPACVHPQAFFEELADNF
;
A
#
# COMPACT_ATOMS: atom_id res chain seq x y z
N MET A 1 2.29 -11.93 6.70
CA MET A 1 2.24 -12.84 5.54
C MET A 1 3.38 -12.57 4.56
N ALA A 2 3.41 -11.46 3.85
CA ALA A 2 4.39 -11.15 2.80
C ALA A 2 5.85 -11.36 3.20
N LYS A 3 6.28 -10.84 4.35
CA LYS A 3 7.65 -11.04 4.87
C LYS A 3 8.02 -12.51 5.08
N LYS A 4 7.10 -13.33 5.60
CA LYS A 4 7.31 -14.77 5.77
C LYS A 4 7.38 -15.52 4.43
N ALA A 5 6.69 -15.01 3.42
CA ALA A 5 6.72 -15.53 2.05
C ALA A 5 7.93 -15.06 1.24
N GLY A 6 8.81 -14.23 1.82
CA GLY A 6 10.02 -13.75 1.15
C GLY A 6 9.80 -12.55 0.23
N TYR A 7 8.81 -11.70 0.52
CA TYR A 7 8.51 -10.47 -0.22
C TYR A 7 8.74 -9.24 0.66
N GLU A 8 10.00 -8.88 0.90
CA GLU A 8 10.37 -7.77 1.81
C GLU A 8 9.86 -6.41 1.30
N GLN A 9 9.87 -6.17 -0.02
CA GLN A 9 9.31 -4.96 -0.61
C GLN A 9 7.81 -4.85 -0.35
N ILE A 10 7.05 -5.92 -0.62
CA ILE A 10 5.60 -5.94 -0.42
C ILE A 10 5.25 -5.72 1.05
N ALA A 11 6.01 -6.36 1.96
CA ALA A 11 5.84 -6.16 3.40
C ALA A 11 6.08 -4.70 3.82
N ALA A 12 7.10 -4.05 3.24
CA ALA A 12 7.37 -2.64 3.51
C ALA A 12 6.30 -1.70 2.96
N ILE A 13 5.73 -2.02 1.79
CA ILE A 13 4.62 -1.25 1.20
C ILE A 13 3.36 -1.33 2.07
N PHE A 14 3.03 -2.49 2.64
CA PHE A 14 1.93 -2.59 3.62
C PHE A 14 2.16 -1.72 4.86
N LEU A 15 3.40 -1.65 5.36
CA LEU A 15 3.73 -0.80 6.50
C LEU A 15 3.67 0.69 6.15
N GLU A 16 4.13 1.07 4.96
CA GLU A 16 4.03 2.43 4.45
C GLU A 16 2.58 2.88 4.33
N THR A 17 1.71 2.04 3.72
CA THR A 17 0.27 2.34 3.64
C THR A 17 -0.34 2.47 5.04
N ALA A 18 -0.03 1.56 5.97
CA ALA A 18 -0.53 1.67 7.36
C ALA A 18 -0.09 2.99 8.05
N ASP A 19 1.10 3.50 7.75
CA ASP A 19 1.53 4.82 8.22
C ASP A 19 0.77 5.96 7.52
N ASN A 20 0.42 5.83 6.25
CA ASN A 20 -0.44 6.79 5.54
C ASN A 20 -1.84 6.82 6.18
N GLU A 21 -2.46 5.65 6.43
CA GLU A 21 -3.78 5.56 7.09
C GLU A 21 -3.78 6.19 8.49
N LYS A 22 -2.70 6.02 9.23
CA LYS A 22 -2.54 6.71 10.52
C LYS A 22 -2.52 8.24 10.36
N GLU A 23 -1.92 8.78 9.28
CA GLU A 23 -1.95 10.23 9.01
C GLU A 23 -3.36 10.68 8.58
N HIS A 24 -4.10 9.89 7.77
CA HIS A 24 -5.51 10.16 7.46
C HIS A 24 -6.34 10.24 8.73
N ALA A 25 -6.22 9.26 9.62
CA ALA A 25 -6.88 9.28 10.93
C ALA A 25 -6.54 10.53 11.74
N LYS A 26 -5.27 10.96 11.79
CA LYS A 26 -4.85 12.19 12.50
C LYS A 26 -5.49 13.45 11.89
N VAL A 27 -5.63 13.52 10.56
CA VAL A 27 -6.34 14.63 9.90
C VAL A 27 -7.79 14.68 10.37
N PHE A 28 -8.49 13.54 10.34
CA PHE A 28 -9.90 13.48 10.77
C PHE A 28 -10.07 13.80 12.25
N PHE A 29 -9.21 13.29 13.13
CA PHE A 29 -9.26 13.63 14.56
C PHE A 29 -9.08 15.13 14.84
N LYS A 30 -8.24 15.83 14.08
CA LYS A 30 -8.07 17.27 14.20
C LYS A 30 -9.33 18.07 13.84
N LEU A 31 -10.17 17.53 12.97
CA LEU A 31 -11.43 18.16 12.59
C LEU A 31 -12.49 18.12 13.69
N LEU A 32 -12.34 17.23 14.67
CA LEU A 32 -13.27 17.10 15.80
C LEU A 32 -13.15 18.20 16.87
N LYS A 33 -12.11 19.05 16.83
CA LYS A 33 -11.95 20.24 17.66
C LYS A 33 -12.17 19.98 19.16
N ASP A 34 -11.42 19.05 19.74
CA ASP A 34 -11.46 18.69 21.17
C ASP A 34 -12.80 18.06 21.65
N ALA A 35 -13.66 17.60 20.73
CA ALA A 35 -14.86 16.88 21.07
C ALA A 35 -14.55 15.45 21.51
N CYS A 36 -15.31 14.93 22.47
CA CYS A 36 -15.34 13.50 22.76
C CYS A 36 -16.34 12.83 21.84
N VAL A 37 -15.93 11.78 21.12
CA VAL A 37 -16.80 11.02 20.24
C VAL A 37 -16.79 9.55 20.66
N GLU A 38 -17.94 8.92 20.62
CA GLU A 38 -18.07 7.46 20.70
C GLU A 38 -17.99 6.89 19.28
N VAL A 39 -17.11 5.93 19.09
CA VAL A 39 -16.93 5.25 17.78
C VAL A 39 -17.35 3.80 17.92
N THR A 40 -18.36 3.40 17.14
CA THR A 40 -18.74 2.00 16.99
C THR A 40 -18.39 1.55 15.58
N HIS A 41 -17.54 0.53 15.47
CA HIS A 41 -17.12 0.00 14.17
C HIS A 41 -17.19 -1.51 14.14
N THR A 42 -17.68 -2.07 13.05
CA THR A 42 -17.68 -3.51 12.79
C THR A 42 -16.43 -3.87 12.00
N VAL A 43 -15.58 -4.72 12.58
CA VAL A 43 -14.40 -5.24 11.88
C VAL A 43 -14.71 -6.64 11.37
N CYS A 44 -14.66 -6.81 10.05
CA CYS A 44 -14.75 -8.11 9.40
C CYS A 44 -13.34 -8.67 9.20
N THR A 45 -13.10 -9.89 9.68
CA THR A 45 -11.85 -10.60 9.45
C THR A 45 -12.14 -11.85 8.63
N ALA A 46 -11.30 -12.11 7.62
CA ALA A 46 -11.29 -13.36 6.86
C ALA A 46 -9.89 -13.99 6.98
N PRO A 47 -9.80 -15.34 6.99
CA PRO A 47 -8.50 -16.00 6.87
C PRO A 47 -7.90 -15.65 5.51
N LEU A 48 -6.70 -15.05 5.52
CA LEU A 48 -5.91 -14.78 4.33
C LEU A 48 -4.70 -15.70 4.36
N GLU A 49 -4.58 -16.58 3.35
CA GLU A 49 -3.60 -17.67 3.35
C GLU A 49 -2.37 -17.35 2.49
N SER A 50 -2.47 -16.38 1.59
CA SER A 50 -1.39 -15.99 0.68
C SER A 50 -1.14 -14.48 0.67
N THR A 51 0.05 -14.09 0.17
CA THR A 51 0.38 -12.69 -0.05
C THR A 51 -0.50 -12.06 -1.13
N GLU A 52 -0.87 -12.82 -2.17
CA GLU A 52 -1.78 -12.36 -3.22
C GLU A 52 -3.15 -12.02 -2.63
N GLU A 53 -3.74 -12.92 -1.83
CA GLU A 53 -5.03 -12.67 -1.15
C GLU A 53 -4.97 -11.44 -0.24
N CYS A 54 -3.87 -11.26 0.51
CA CYS A 54 -3.68 -10.06 1.34
C CYS A 54 -3.68 -8.77 0.49
N LEU A 55 -3.00 -8.79 -0.66
CA LEU A 55 -2.94 -7.64 -1.57
C LEU A 55 -4.30 -7.34 -2.21
N LEU A 56 -5.03 -8.38 -2.64
CA LEU A 56 -6.36 -8.21 -3.23
C LEU A 56 -7.39 -7.74 -2.20
N ALA A 57 -7.32 -8.23 -0.96
CA ALA A 57 -8.19 -7.77 0.11
C ALA A 57 -7.92 -6.30 0.47
N ALA A 58 -6.65 -5.89 0.55
CA ALA A 58 -6.28 -4.50 0.75
C ALA A 58 -6.78 -3.62 -0.41
N ALA A 59 -6.54 -4.01 -1.66
CA ALA A 59 -7.03 -3.29 -2.83
C ALA A 59 -8.57 -3.12 -2.83
N ALA A 60 -9.32 -4.12 -2.36
CA ALA A 60 -10.78 -4.04 -2.24
C ALA A 60 -11.21 -3.03 -1.17
N GLY A 61 -10.49 -2.95 -0.04
CA GLY A 61 -10.72 -1.92 0.99
C GLY A 61 -10.49 -0.51 0.45
N GLU A 62 -9.33 -0.27 -0.16
CA GLU A 62 -9.01 1.03 -0.76
C GLU A 62 -10.05 1.45 -1.82
N ARG A 63 -10.53 0.48 -2.63
CA ARG A 63 -11.59 0.73 -3.61
C ARG A 63 -12.88 1.22 -2.96
N ASP A 64 -13.34 0.58 -1.89
CA ASP A 64 -14.53 0.97 -1.15
C ASP A 64 -14.39 2.40 -0.60
N GLU A 65 -13.21 2.73 -0.07
CA GLU A 65 -12.92 4.05 0.47
C GLU A 65 -13.00 5.15 -0.59
N TRP A 66 -12.34 4.99 -1.74
CA TRP A 66 -12.31 6.05 -2.74
C TRP A 66 -13.55 6.10 -3.63
N SER A 67 -14.24 4.97 -3.86
CA SER A 67 -15.39 4.94 -4.78
C SER A 67 -16.73 5.24 -4.10
N GLU A 68 -16.85 4.94 -2.80
CA GLU A 68 -18.13 5.01 -2.08
C GLU A 68 -18.02 5.85 -0.80
N MET A 69 -17.11 5.48 0.11
CA MET A 69 -17.10 6.01 1.47
C MET A 69 -16.73 7.49 1.52
N TYR A 70 -15.56 7.88 1.02
CA TYR A 70 -15.12 9.27 1.06
C TYR A 70 -15.93 10.19 0.14
N PRO A 71 -16.35 9.81 -1.07
CA PRO A 71 -17.31 10.61 -1.85
C PRO A 71 -18.60 10.88 -1.09
N THR A 72 -19.19 9.87 -0.45
CA THR A 72 -20.40 10.02 0.36
C THR A 72 -20.18 10.98 1.54
N PHE A 73 -19.05 10.86 2.25
CA PHE A 73 -18.71 11.76 3.36
C PHE A 73 -18.49 13.20 2.87
N ALA A 74 -17.88 13.39 1.71
CA ALA A 74 -17.71 14.72 1.11
C ALA A 74 -19.04 15.37 0.77
N GLU A 75 -20.00 14.63 0.18
CA GLU A 75 -21.34 15.13 -0.11
C GLU A 75 -22.10 15.53 1.16
N VAL A 76 -21.98 14.73 2.22
CA VAL A 76 -22.59 15.06 3.52
C VAL A 76 -21.97 16.34 4.08
N ALA A 77 -20.65 16.45 4.08
CA ALA A 77 -19.94 17.62 4.59
C ALA A 77 -20.31 18.90 3.83
N ASP A 78 -20.41 18.85 2.49
CA ASP A 78 -20.88 19.99 1.69
C ASP A 78 -22.30 20.42 2.07
N ARG A 79 -23.20 19.45 2.19
CA ARG A 79 -24.61 19.69 2.54
C ARG A 79 -24.77 20.29 3.94
N GLU A 80 -23.89 19.92 4.86
CA GLU A 80 -23.85 20.45 6.23
C GLU A 80 -23.07 21.77 6.36
N GLY A 81 -22.51 22.30 5.27
CA GLY A 81 -21.83 23.58 5.25
C GLY A 81 -20.34 23.52 5.65
N PHE A 82 -19.71 22.37 5.49
CA PHE A 82 -18.28 22.14 5.75
C PHE A 82 -17.46 21.89 4.48
N PRO A 83 -17.39 22.83 3.51
CA PRO A 83 -16.75 22.57 2.21
C PRO A 83 -15.25 22.25 2.33
N ALA A 84 -14.54 22.78 3.32
CA ALA A 84 -13.14 22.45 3.54
C ALA A 84 -12.94 21.00 4.03
N ILE A 85 -13.89 20.46 4.81
CA ILE A 85 -13.89 19.04 5.21
C ILE A 85 -14.23 18.16 4.01
N ALA A 86 -15.23 18.55 3.22
CA ALA A 86 -15.58 17.85 1.99
C ALA A 86 -14.38 17.73 1.03
N GLU A 87 -13.63 18.82 0.86
CA GLU A 87 -12.41 18.80 0.03
C GLU A 87 -11.34 17.87 0.61
N THR A 88 -11.17 17.82 1.94
CA THR A 88 -10.25 16.88 2.59
C THR A 88 -10.60 15.43 2.24
N PHE A 89 -11.88 15.03 2.32
CA PHE A 89 -12.32 13.69 1.92
C PHE A 89 -12.02 13.40 0.44
N ARG A 90 -12.27 14.35 -0.46
CA ARG A 90 -11.97 14.17 -1.89
C ARG A 90 -10.48 13.98 -2.16
N GLN A 91 -9.62 14.75 -1.50
CA GLN A 91 -8.16 14.64 -1.66
C GLN A 91 -7.66 13.30 -1.12
N ILE A 92 -8.13 12.86 0.04
CA ILE A 92 -7.76 11.55 0.58
C ILE A 92 -8.26 10.44 -0.36
N ALA A 93 -9.49 10.50 -0.89
CA ALA A 93 -9.96 9.54 -1.89
C ALA A 93 -9.02 9.37 -3.09
N THR A 94 -8.32 10.42 -3.53
CA THR A 94 -7.31 10.29 -4.60
C THR A 94 -6.08 9.52 -4.16
N VAL A 95 -5.74 9.55 -2.88
CA VAL A 95 -4.64 8.75 -2.31
C VAL A 95 -5.01 7.28 -2.34
N GLU A 96 -6.25 6.92 -1.93
CA GLU A 96 -6.70 5.52 -1.90
C GLU A 96 -6.78 4.89 -3.30
N GLN A 97 -7.05 5.69 -4.34
CA GLN A 97 -6.92 5.21 -5.73
C GLN A 97 -5.48 4.77 -6.06
N HIS A 98 -4.47 5.48 -5.56
CA HIS A 98 -3.07 5.12 -5.74
C HIS A 98 -2.68 3.89 -4.91
N HIS A 99 -3.20 3.77 -3.69
CA HIS A 99 -3.02 2.58 -2.85
C HIS A 99 -3.61 1.35 -3.53
N GLU A 100 -4.86 1.40 -4.02
CA GLU A 100 -5.48 0.31 -4.77
C GLU A 100 -4.65 -0.10 -5.98
N ALA A 101 -4.30 0.86 -6.85
CA ALA A 101 -3.54 0.58 -8.07
C ALA A 101 -2.20 -0.10 -7.75
N ARG A 102 -1.52 0.33 -6.70
CA ARG A 102 -0.27 -0.25 -6.22
C ARG A 102 -0.47 -1.68 -5.73
N TYR A 103 -1.49 -1.95 -4.92
CA TYR A 103 -1.79 -3.29 -4.43
C TYR A 103 -2.18 -4.25 -5.56
N LEU A 104 -3.00 -3.82 -6.51
CA LEU A 104 -3.37 -4.63 -7.68
C LEU A 104 -2.15 -4.99 -8.53
N LYS A 105 -1.23 -4.03 -8.75
CA LYS A 105 0.00 -4.28 -9.49
C LYS A 105 0.92 -5.28 -8.78
N LEU A 106 1.02 -5.19 -7.47
CA LEU A 106 1.80 -6.14 -6.67
C LEU A 106 1.16 -7.54 -6.67
N ALA A 107 -0.17 -7.64 -6.58
CA ALA A 107 -0.89 -8.90 -6.67
C ALA A 107 -0.67 -9.58 -8.04
N GLU A 108 -0.75 -8.81 -9.13
CA GLU A 108 -0.42 -9.28 -10.48
C GLU A 108 1.01 -9.83 -10.55
N ASN A 109 2.00 -9.09 -10.02
CA ASN A 109 3.39 -9.53 -10.03
C ASN A 109 3.60 -10.82 -9.23
N VAL A 110 2.90 -10.99 -8.09
CA VAL A 110 2.95 -12.24 -7.29
C VAL A 110 2.36 -13.38 -8.09
N ARG A 111 1.15 -13.23 -8.63
CA ARG A 111 0.43 -14.23 -9.41
C ARG A 111 1.21 -14.70 -10.63
N GLU A 112 1.89 -13.77 -11.32
CA GLU A 112 2.64 -14.04 -12.55
C GLU A 112 4.10 -14.44 -12.31
N GLY A 113 4.55 -14.53 -11.05
CA GLY A 113 5.94 -14.83 -10.71
C GLY A 113 6.93 -13.73 -11.12
N LYS A 114 6.45 -12.50 -11.30
CA LYS A 114 7.23 -11.35 -11.81
C LYS A 114 7.86 -10.48 -10.71
N VAL A 115 7.74 -10.87 -9.43
CA VAL A 115 8.33 -10.08 -8.33
C VAL A 115 9.85 -10.02 -8.44
N PHE A 116 10.52 -11.13 -8.81
CA PHE A 116 11.97 -11.22 -8.92
C PHE A 116 12.46 -11.55 -10.33
N ALA A 117 11.58 -11.49 -11.33
CA ALA A 117 11.90 -11.73 -12.72
C ALA A 117 11.12 -10.77 -13.63
N LYS A 118 11.75 -10.30 -14.69
CA LYS A 118 11.14 -9.41 -15.70
C LYS A 118 11.48 -9.94 -17.09
N GLU A 119 10.69 -9.53 -18.08
CA GLU A 119 10.91 -9.91 -19.49
C GLU A 119 12.19 -9.29 -20.08
N LYS A 120 12.60 -8.14 -19.53
CA LYS A 120 13.79 -7.41 -19.96
C LYS A 120 14.77 -7.28 -18.78
N GLU A 121 16.01 -7.00 -19.09
CA GLU A 121 17.01 -6.62 -18.09
C GLU A 121 16.61 -5.30 -17.43
N ILE A 122 16.62 -5.30 -16.12
CA ILE A 122 16.41 -4.12 -15.27
C ILE A 122 17.47 -4.06 -14.19
N GLN A 123 17.48 -2.98 -13.43
CA GLN A 123 18.31 -2.86 -12.24
C GLN A 123 17.56 -3.31 -11.00
N TRP A 124 18.16 -4.23 -10.26
CA TRP A 124 17.67 -4.78 -9.01
C TRP A 124 18.49 -4.22 -7.85
N LYS A 125 17.85 -3.58 -6.89
CA LYS A 125 18.50 -3.06 -5.68
C LYS A 125 18.24 -3.98 -4.50
N CYS A 126 19.30 -4.34 -3.77
CA CYS A 126 19.17 -5.01 -2.48
C CYS A 126 18.72 -4.00 -1.40
N ARG A 127 17.54 -4.19 -0.84
CA ARG A 127 16.99 -3.33 0.23
C ARG A 127 17.84 -3.30 1.50
N ASN A 128 18.63 -4.36 1.75
CA ASN A 128 19.45 -4.45 2.95
C ASN A 128 20.74 -3.62 2.87
N CYS A 129 21.44 -3.66 1.73
CA CYS A 129 22.78 -3.05 1.64
C CYS A 129 22.97 -2.08 0.47
N GLY A 130 21.96 -1.89 -0.38
CA GLY A 130 22.05 -0.98 -1.52
C GLY A 130 22.77 -1.54 -2.75
N TYR A 131 23.26 -2.80 -2.74
CA TYR A 131 23.89 -3.41 -3.91
C TYR A 131 22.92 -3.41 -5.10
N VAL A 132 23.43 -3.03 -6.28
CA VAL A 132 22.65 -3.01 -7.52
C VAL A 132 23.17 -4.08 -8.48
N HIS A 133 22.24 -4.84 -9.06
CA HIS A 133 22.47 -5.87 -10.07
C HIS A 133 21.68 -5.56 -11.33
N THR A 134 22.28 -5.74 -12.51
CA THR A 134 21.58 -5.63 -13.80
C THR A 134 21.32 -7.02 -14.36
N GLY A 135 20.06 -7.31 -14.71
CA GLY A 135 19.66 -8.59 -15.27
C GLY A 135 18.14 -8.73 -15.32
N SER A 136 17.64 -9.75 -16.02
CA SER A 136 16.20 -10.05 -16.09
C SER A 136 15.67 -10.72 -14.81
N THR A 137 16.57 -11.19 -13.93
CA THR A 137 16.19 -11.86 -12.67
C THR A 137 17.05 -11.36 -11.53
N ALA A 138 16.43 -11.07 -10.40
CA ALA A 138 17.13 -10.71 -9.18
C ALA A 138 18.00 -11.88 -8.69
N PRO A 139 19.23 -11.62 -8.17
CA PRO A 139 20.10 -12.64 -7.63
C PRO A 139 19.43 -13.47 -6.53
N LYS A 140 19.69 -14.77 -6.48
CA LYS A 140 19.19 -15.65 -5.40
C LYS A 140 19.75 -15.29 -4.04
N VAL A 141 21.00 -14.80 -4.03
CA VAL A 141 21.72 -14.32 -2.84
C VAL A 141 22.46 -13.05 -3.22
N CYS A 142 22.36 -12.02 -2.41
CA CYS A 142 23.10 -10.78 -2.60
C CYS A 142 24.62 -11.03 -2.47
N PRO A 143 25.44 -10.72 -3.48
CA PRO A 143 26.88 -10.98 -3.41
C PRO A 143 27.62 -10.07 -2.42
N ALA A 144 27.02 -8.95 -2.02
CA ALA A 144 27.64 -7.99 -1.11
C ALA A 144 27.32 -8.27 0.37
N CYS A 145 26.10 -8.75 0.70
CA CYS A 145 25.66 -8.89 2.09
C CYS A 145 25.04 -10.26 2.44
N VAL A 146 25.04 -11.18 1.50
CA VAL A 146 24.59 -12.58 1.65
C VAL A 146 23.09 -12.72 2.02
N HIS A 147 22.30 -11.65 1.91
CA HIS A 147 20.85 -11.73 2.10
C HIS A 147 20.17 -12.42 0.91
N PRO A 148 19.06 -13.13 1.14
CA PRO A 148 18.36 -13.85 0.08
C PRO A 148 17.69 -12.93 -0.93
N GLN A 149 17.25 -13.49 -2.06
CA GLN A 149 16.50 -12.82 -3.14
C GLN A 149 15.31 -12.01 -2.61
N ALA A 150 14.71 -12.42 -1.51
CA ALA A 150 13.62 -11.72 -0.83
C ALA A 150 13.87 -10.22 -0.61
N PHE A 151 15.14 -9.82 -0.48
CA PHE A 151 15.54 -8.43 -0.24
C PHE A 151 15.73 -7.61 -1.51
N PHE A 152 15.57 -8.18 -2.70
CA PHE A 152 15.68 -7.41 -3.92
C PHE A 152 14.36 -6.75 -4.31
N GLU A 153 14.46 -5.58 -4.87
CA GLU A 153 13.39 -4.82 -5.51
C GLU A 153 13.90 -4.21 -6.81
N GLU A 154 13.00 -3.82 -7.70
CA GLU A 154 13.33 -3.00 -8.87
C GLU A 154 13.89 -1.65 -8.37
N LEU A 155 15.02 -1.22 -8.92
CA LEU A 155 15.61 0.06 -8.56
C LEU A 155 14.69 1.20 -8.99
N ALA A 156 14.19 1.97 -8.04
CA ALA A 156 13.54 3.23 -8.33
C ALA A 156 14.63 4.30 -8.55
N ASP A 157 14.52 5.04 -9.65
CA ASP A 157 15.39 6.14 -10.04
C ASP A 157 14.50 7.37 -10.27
N ASN A 158 13.99 7.93 -9.17
CA ASN A 158 13.01 9.02 -9.15
C ASN A 158 13.44 10.22 -8.30
N PHE A 159 14.75 10.39 -8.09
CA PHE A 159 15.37 11.50 -7.35
C PHE A 159 16.26 12.36 -8.22
#